data_ead732530f80266d5eacecf95ccd0347
#
_entry.id   ead732530f80266d5eacecf95ccd0347
#
_cell.length_a   1.000
_cell.length_b   1.000
_cell.length_c   1.000
_cell.angle_alpha   90.00
_cell.angle_beta   90.00
_cell.angle_gamma   90.00
#
_symmetry.space_group_name_H-M   'P 1'
#
loop_
_entity.id
_entity.type
_entity.pdbx_description
1 polymer ?
#
loop_
_entity_poly.entity_id
_entity_poly.type
_entity_poly.pdbx_seq_one_letter_code
_entity_poly.pdbx_strand_id
1 'polypeptide(L)'
;MPPRFDVLIPFLEHLGLRLLEIGGGRARVGFDPKPEHLNSWKAIHGGGVMTVLDAALSSACRSLDEGCIGATTVELKVNFIAAARGPVIAEGRAQRAGRSLLFAEGELRDGAGAVLAKATGTFKLVYPQARGE
;
A
#
# COMPACT_ATOMS: atom_id res chain seq x y z
N MET A 1 13.84 -1.63 15.80
CA MET A 1 12.85 -0.63 15.38
C MET A 1 11.99 -1.19 14.24
N PRO A 2 10.71 -0.89 14.25
CA PRO A 2 9.88 -1.33 13.14
C PRO A 2 10.32 -0.66 11.83
N PRO A 3 10.06 -1.28 10.67
CA PRO A 3 10.33 -0.63 9.40
C PRO A 3 9.57 0.69 9.27
N ARG A 4 10.14 1.60 8.51
CA ARG A 4 9.53 2.91 8.28
C ARG A 4 9.48 3.16 6.78
N PHE A 5 8.54 4.00 6.35
CA PHE A 5 8.59 4.51 4.99
C PHE A 5 9.89 5.33 4.87
N ASP A 6 10.64 5.11 3.79
CA ASP A 6 11.96 5.73 3.64
C ASP A 6 11.89 7.25 3.51
N VAL A 7 10.76 7.76 3.09
CA VAL A 7 10.53 9.19 2.94
C VAL A 7 9.24 9.55 3.66
N LEU A 8 9.17 10.79 4.09
CA LEU A 8 7.92 11.31 4.63
C LEU A 8 6.91 11.44 3.51
N ILE A 9 5.79 10.74 3.64
CA ILE A 9 4.66 10.86 2.73
C ILE A 9 3.54 11.50 3.55
N PRO A 10 3.29 12.81 3.37
CA PRO A 10 2.35 13.53 4.23
C PRO A 10 0.97 12.90 4.35
N PHE A 11 0.45 12.39 3.24
CA PHE A 11 -0.87 11.78 3.25
C PHE A 11 -0.91 10.51 4.10
N LEU A 12 0.09 9.65 3.98
CA LEU A 12 0.16 8.41 4.77
C LEU A 12 0.39 8.73 6.25
N GLU A 13 1.21 9.73 6.53
CA GLU A 13 1.45 10.22 7.88
C GLU A 13 0.15 10.75 8.50
N HIS A 14 -0.60 11.54 7.72
CA HIS A 14 -1.88 12.10 8.16
C HIS A 14 -2.88 10.99 8.54
N LEU A 15 -2.92 9.92 7.75
CA LEU A 15 -3.81 8.79 8.03
C LEU A 15 -3.28 7.88 9.13
N GLY A 16 -2.01 8.00 9.49
CA GLY A 16 -1.40 7.16 10.50
C GLY A 16 -1.07 5.75 10.02
N LEU A 17 -0.78 5.59 8.73
CA LEU A 17 -0.38 4.28 8.21
C LEU A 17 0.98 3.88 8.78
N ARG A 18 1.13 2.60 9.09
CA ARG A 18 2.37 2.06 9.64
C ARG A 18 2.92 0.98 8.70
N LEU A 19 4.16 1.15 8.27
CA LEU A 19 4.84 0.11 7.52
C LEU A 19 5.32 -0.96 8.51
N LEU A 20 4.76 -2.16 8.42
CA LEU A 20 5.06 -3.24 9.35
C LEU A 20 6.18 -4.15 8.86
N GLU A 21 6.19 -4.45 7.56
CA GLU A 21 7.21 -5.27 6.92
C GLU A 21 7.43 -4.78 5.50
N ILE A 22 8.66 -4.89 5.02
CA ILE A 22 9.02 -4.61 3.63
C ILE A 22 10.27 -5.40 3.25
N GLY A 23 10.27 -6.00 2.08
CA GLY A 23 11.44 -6.69 1.54
C GLY A 23 11.08 -7.80 0.58
N GLY A 24 11.97 -8.05 -0.39
CA GLY A 24 11.81 -9.18 -1.29
C GLY A 24 10.55 -9.19 -2.13
N GLY A 25 10.01 -8.03 -2.45
CA GLY A 25 8.77 -7.93 -3.20
C GLY A 25 7.53 -8.05 -2.34
N ARG A 26 7.65 -7.92 -1.02
CA ARG A 26 6.52 -8.01 -0.10
C ARG A 26 6.50 -6.83 0.84
N ALA A 27 5.29 -6.45 1.27
CA ALA A 27 5.11 -5.42 2.28
C ALA A 27 3.81 -5.63 3.04
N ARG A 28 3.79 -5.17 4.29
CA ARG A 28 2.58 -5.14 5.11
C ARG A 28 2.44 -3.75 5.71
N VAL A 29 1.23 -3.22 5.62
CA VAL A 29 0.91 -1.87 6.11
C VAL A 29 -0.30 -1.96 7.02
N GLY A 30 -0.18 -1.40 8.22
CA GLY A 30 -1.25 -1.36 9.20
C GLY A 30 -1.94 -0.02 9.20
N PHE A 31 -3.24 -0.03 9.52
CA PHE A 31 -4.06 1.17 9.62
C PHE A 31 -5.10 0.99 10.71
N ASP A 32 -5.10 1.92 11.67
CA ASP A 32 -6.09 1.97 12.74
C ASP A 32 -7.01 3.15 12.45
N PRO A 33 -8.25 2.91 11.96
CA PRO A 33 -9.13 4.01 11.54
C PRO A 33 -9.59 4.86 12.72
N LYS A 34 -9.67 6.17 12.47
CA LYS A 34 -10.28 7.14 13.38
C LYS A 34 -11.66 7.51 12.83
N PRO A 35 -12.53 8.16 13.63
CA PRO A 35 -13.87 8.53 13.17
C PRO A 35 -13.88 9.29 11.85
N GLU A 36 -12.91 10.17 11.61
CA GLU A 36 -12.85 10.96 10.37
C GLU A 36 -12.48 10.13 9.14
N HIS A 37 -12.11 8.87 9.31
CA HIS A 37 -11.77 7.96 8.20
C HIS A 37 -12.95 7.08 7.79
N LEU A 38 -14.09 7.25 8.44
CA LEU A 38 -15.23 6.36 8.23
C LEU A 38 -16.25 6.95 7.26
N ASN A 39 -17.01 6.05 6.64
CA ASN A 39 -18.15 6.43 5.82
C ASN A 39 -19.41 6.54 6.67
N SER A 40 -20.56 6.75 6.02
CA SER A 40 -21.84 6.90 6.73
C SER A 40 -22.31 5.63 7.45
N TRP A 41 -21.74 4.49 7.12
CA TRP A 41 -22.06 3.20 7.79
C TRP A 41 -21.05 2.85 8.87
N LYS A 42 -20.19 3.80 9.24
CA LYS A 42 -19.14 3.63 10.27
C LYS A 42 -18.12 2.55 9.91
N ALA A 43 -17.92 2.33 8.62
CA ALA A 43 -16.85 1.49 8.10
C ALA A 43 -15.79 2.39 7.48
N ILE A 44 -14.56 1.89 7.34
CA ILE A 44 -13.50 2.63 6.68
C ILE A 44 -13.98 3.04 5.29
N HIS A 45 -13.91 4.33 4.99
CA HIS A 45 -14.28 4.83 3.67
C HIS A 45 -13.48 4.10 2.59
N GLY A 46 -14.13 3.81 1.45
CA GLY A 46 -13.47 3.11 0.35
C GLY A 46 -12.17 3.76 -0.10
N GLY A 47 -12.10 5.09 -0.07
CA GLY A 47 -10.87 5.82 -0.35
C GLY A 47 -9.76 5.49 0.63
N GLY A 48 -10.09 5.27 1.89
CA GLY A 48 -9.12 4.84 2.90
C GLY A 48 -8.63 3.42 2.63
N VAL A 49 -9.54 2.50 2.33
CA VAL A 49 -9.17 1.13 1.96
C VAL A 49 -8.22 1.13 0.76
N MET A 50 -8.54 1.90 -0.27
CA MET A 50 -7.69 2.00 -1.46
C MET A 50 -6.31 2.56 -1.12
N THR A 51 -6.24 3.53 -0.24
CA THR A 51 -4.96 4.13 0.15
C THR A 51 -4.06 3.13 0.89
N VAL A 52 -4.62 2.36 1.81
CA VAL A 52 -3.84 1.35 2.56
C VAL A 52 -3.33 0.29 1.59
N LEU A 53 -4.18 -0.18 0.68
CA LEU A 53 -3.77 -1.17 -0.32
C LEU A 53 -2.73 -0.60 -1.28
N ASP A 54 -2.92 0.63 -1.75
CA ASP A 54 -1.94 1.28 -2.62
C ASP A 54 -0.58 1.39 -1.94
N ALA A 55 -0.56 1.78 -0.67
CA ALA A 55 0.67 1.89 0.09
C ALA A 55 1.37 0.53 0.23
N ALA A 56 0.62 -0.54 0.47
CA ALA A 56 1.20 -1.87 0.60
C ALA A 56 1.75 -2.38 -0.73
N LEU A 57 1.00 -2.21 -1.82
CA LEU A 57 1.42 -2.67 -3.13
C LEU A 57 2.61 -1.87 -3.67
N SER A 58 2.59 -0.55 -3.52
CA SER A 58 3.70 0.29 -3.96
C SER A 58 4.96 0.03 -3.14
N SER A 59 4.84 -0.21 -1.85
CA SER A 59 5.98 -0.56 -1.00
C SER A 59 6.57 -1.91 -1.39
N ALA A 60 5.72 -2.89 -1.71
CA ALA A 60 6.18 -4.19 -2.21
C ALA A 60 6.99 -4.02 -3.51
N CYS A 61 6.49 -3.20 -4.43
CA CYS A 61 7.21 -2.90 -5.68
C CYS A 61 8.55 -2.25 -5.40
N ARG A 62 8.55 -1.24 -4.54
CA ARG A 62 9.77 -0.50 -4.18
C ARG A 62 10.85 -1.41 -3.59
N SER A 63 10.44 -2.45 -2.87
CA SER A 63 11.38 -3.37 -2.22
C SER A 63 12.14 -4.25 -3.20
N LEU A 64 11.74 -4.30 -4.47
CA LEU A 64 12.42 -5.11 -5.48
C LEU A 64 13.69 -4.45 -6.04
N ASP A 65 13.88 -3.16 -5.80
CA ASP A 65 15.05 -2.45 -6.31
C ASP A 65 15.49 -1.35 -5.34
N GLU A 66 16.59 -1.58 -4.65
CA GLU A 66 17.12 -0.63 -3.68
C GLU A 66 17.57 0.68 -4.32
N GLY A 67 17.83 0.70 -5.62
CA GLY A 67 18.24 1.90 -6.33
C GLY A 67 17.10 2.86 -6.62
N CYS A 68 15.85 2.45 -6.43
CA CYS A 68 14.71 3.35 -6.67
C CYS A 68 14.46 4.26 -5.48
N ILE A 69 13.79 5.39 -5.74
CA ILE A 69 13.39 6.32 -4.69
C ILE A 69 11.89 6.25 -4.38
N GLY A 70 11.17 5.41 -5.10
CA GLY A 70 9.74 5.22 -4.88
C GLY A 70 9.10 4.49 -6.02
N ALA A 71 7.80 4.34 -5.94
CA ALA A 71 6.98 3.73 -6.99
C ALA A 71 5.79 4.62 -7.29
N THR A 72 5.46 4.75 -8.57
CA THR A 72 4.29 5.49 -9.02
C THR A 72 3.21 4.50 -9.42
N THR A 73 2.00 4.72 -8.95
CA THR A 73 0.84 3.89 -9.30
C THR A 73 0.37 4.25 -10.69
N VAL A 74 0.39 3.27 -11.61
CA VAL A 74 -0.15 3.44 -12.95
C VAL A 74 -1.64 3.08 -12.96
N GLU A 75 -1.97 1.97 -12.31
CA GLU A 75 -3.35 1.50 -12.19
C GLU A 75 -3.51 0.76 -10.87
N LEU A 76 -4.65 0.93 -10.23
CA LEU A 76 -5.01 0.20 -9.05
C LEU A 76 -6.48 -0.21 -9.15
N LYS A 77 -6.73 -1.51 -9.07
CA LYS A 77 -8.08 -2.05 -9.04
C LYS A 77 -8.34 -2.67 -7.67
N VAL A 78 -9.45 -2.33 -7.05
CA VAL A 78 -9.82 -2.87 -5.76
C VAL A 78 -11.20 -3.50 -5.84
N ASN A 79 -11.32 -4.72 -5.32
CA ASN A 79 -12.59 -5.38 -5.10
C ASN A 79 -12.91 -5.32 -3.61
N PHE A 80 -13.98 -4.64 -3.25
CA PHE A 80 -14.44 -4.50 -1.87
C PHE A 80 -15.34 -5.68 -1.54
N ILE A 81 -14.97 -6.47 -0.53
CA ILE A 81 -15.64 -7.73 -0.22
C ILE A 81 -16.52 -7.58 1.02
N ALA A 82 -15.99 -6.95 2.07
CA ALA A 82 -16.71 -6.77 3.33
C ALA A 82 -16.33 -5.45 3.97
N ALA A 83 -17.19 -4.96 4.86
CA ALA A 83 -16.93 -3.71 5.56
C ALA A 83 -15.78 -3.86 6.55
N ALA A 84 -14.91 -2.86 6.58
CA ALA A 84 -13.76 -2.82 7.48
C ALA A 84 -14.07 -1.83 8.61
N ARG A 85 -14.26 -2.31 9.84
CA ARG A 85 -14.70 -1.46 10.95
C ARG A 85 -13.69 -1.25 12.06
N GLY A 86 -12.60 -1.98 12.06
CA GLY A 86 -11.55 -1.86 13.06
C GLY A 86 -10.18 -1.80 12.41
N PRO A 87 -9.13 -2.04 13.18
CA PRO A 87 -7.78 -2.10 12.64
C PRO A 87 -7.65 -3.11 11.52
N VAL A 88 -6.90 -2.75 10.49
CA VAL A 88 -6.69 -3.60 9.32
C VAL A 88 -5.23 -3.64 8.94
N ILE A 89 -4.85 -4.68 8.21
CA ILE A 89 -3.52 -4.83 7.63
C ILE A 89 -3.67 -5.15 6.16
N ALA A 90 -2.97 -4.40 5.33
CA ALA A 90 -2.84 -4.71 3.90
C ALA A 90 -1.52 -5.43 3.66
N GLU A 91 -1.58 -6.51 2.89
CA GLU A 91 -0.40 -7.24 2.45
C GLU A 91 -0.26 -7.09 0.95
N GLY A 92 0.96 -6.78 0.50
CA GLY A 92 1.26 -6.63 -0.91
C GLY A 92 2.36 -7.57 -1.35
N ARG A 93 2.26 -8.03 -2.58
CA ARG A 93 3.27 -8.87 -3.24
C ARG A 93 3.49 -8.33 -4.63
N ALA A 94 4.74 -8.12 -5.00
CA ALA A 94 5.10 -7.51 -6.28
C ALA A 94 5.93 -8.47 -7.12
N GLN A 95 5.77 -8.35 -8.42
CA GLN A 95 6.50 -9.11 -9.41
C GLN A 95 6.91 -8.19 -10.55
N ARG A 96 8.18 -8.24 -10.93
CA ARG A 96 8.65 -7.44 -12.06
C ARG A 96 8.09 -8.03 -13.36
N ALA A 97 7.48 -7.18 -14.16
CA ALA A 97 6.82 -7.59 -15.41
C ALA A 97 7.53 -7.01 -16.64
N GLY A 98 8.84 -6.81 -16.55
CA GLY A 98 9.62 -6.23 -17.62
C GLY A 98 10.60 -5.23 -17.07
N ARG A 99 11.05 -4.29 -17.90
CA ARG A 99 12.08 -3.33 -17.51
C ARG A 99 11.62 -2.30 -16.50
N SER A 100 10.44 -1.71 -16.73
CA SER A 100 10.01 -0.56 -15.96
C SER A 100 8.68 -0.77 -15.27
N LEU A 101 7.90 -1.77 -15.67
CA LEU A 101 6.59 -2.03 -15.08
C LEU A 101 6.67 -3.19 -14.10
N LEU A 102 5.94 -3.06 -13.01
CA LEU A 102 5.78 -4.09 -12.01
C LEU A 102 4.29 -4.31 -11.80
N PHE A 103 3.93 -5.57 -11.58
CA PHE A 103 2.58 -5.91 -11.15
C PHE A 103 2.61 -6.26 -9.68
N ALA A 104 1.56 -5.90 -8.97
CA ALA A 104 1.42 -6.24 -7.57
C ALA A 104 -0.01 -6.64 -7.29
N GLU A 105 -0.16 -7.48 -6.29
CA GLU A 105 -1.46 -7.88 -5.79
C GLU A 105 -1.42 -7.93 -4.28
N GLY A 106 -2.58 -7.86 -3.65
CA GLY A 106 -2.64 -7.93 -2.22
C GLY A 106 -4.05 -7.97 -1.69
N GLU A 107 -4.15 -8.07 -0.37
CA GLU A 107 -5.42 -8.14 0.35
C GLU A 107 -5.38 -7.24 1.58
N LEU A 108 -6.56 -6.76 1.94
CA LEU A 108 -6.80 -6.10 3.21
C LEU A 108 -7.48 -7.10 4.14
N ARG A 109 -6.94 -7.27 5.35
CA ARG A 109 -7.49 -8.21 6.33
C ARG A 109 -7.79 -7.51 7.64
N ASP A 110 -8.80 -8.00 8.35
CA ASP A 110 -9.09 -7.53 9.70
C ASP A 110 -8.24 -8.28 10.74
N GLY A 111 -8.46 -7.98 12.01
CA GLY A 111 -7.70 -8.60 13.10
C GLY A 111 -7.93 -10.10 13.26
N ALA A 112 -9.01 -10.63 12.71
CA ALA A 112 -9.30 -12.07 12.70
C ALA A 112 -8.74 -12.76 11.47
N GLY A 113 -8.14 -12.01 10.54
CA GLY A 113 -7.56 -12.57 9.32
C GLY A 113 -8.53 -12.67 8.14
N ALA A 114 -9.75 -12.20 8.30
CA ALA A 114 -10.73 -12.23 7.21
C ALA A 114 -10.34 -11.25 6.11
N VAL A 115 -10.48 -11.66 4.86
CA VAL A 115 -10.19 -10.79 3.71
C VAL A 115 -11.36 -9.85 3.49
N LEU A 116 -11.09 -8.55 3.58
CA LEU A 116 -12.10 -7.50 3.43
C LEU A 116 -12.07 -6.85 2.05
N ALA A 117 -10.92 -6.89 1.37
CA ALA A 117 -10.75 -6.35 0.03
C ALA A 117 -9.56 -7.01 -0.64
N LYS A 118 -9.58 -7.03 -1.96
CA LYS A 118 -8.48 -7.51 -2.78
C LYS A 118 -8.08 -6.44 -3.77
N ALA A 119 -6.80 -6.37 -4.09
CA ALA A 119 -6.30 -5.39 -5.05
C ALA A 119 -5.31 -6.00 -6.01
N THR A 120 -5.31 -5.48 -7.23
CA THR A 120 -4.25 -5.68 -8.21
C THR A 120 -3.86 -4.32 -8.75
N GLY A 121 -2.60 -4.17 -9.10
CA GLY A 121 -2.14 -2.89 -9.62
C GLY A 121 -0.92 -3.03 -10.50
N THR A 122 -0.68 -1.97 -11.26
CA THR A 122 0.49 -1.79 -12.10
C THR A 122 1.24 -0.58 -11.59
N PHE A 123 2.54 -0.72 -11.45
CA PHE A 123 3.40 0.30 -10.85
C PHE A 123 4.63 0.52 -11.70
N LYS A 124 5.23 1.67 -11.54
CA LYS A 124 6.49 2.03 -12.19
C LYS A 124 7.45 2.55 -11.13
N LEU A 125 8.66 2.01 -11.09
CA LEU A 125 9.66 2.50 -10.15
C LEU A 125 10.20 3.85 -10.60
N VAL A 126 10.45 4.70 -9.63
CA VAL A 126 11.02 6.03 -9.84
C VAL A 126 12.47 6.00 -9.36
N TYR A 127 13.36 6.53 -10.17
CA TYR A 127 14.78 6.56 -9.88
C TYR A 127 15.27 7.99 -9.74
N PRO A 128 16.37 8.22 -9.00
CA PRO A 128 16.97 9.55 -8.94
C PRO A 128 17.35 10.00 -10.35
N GLN A 129 17.05 11.27 -10.65
CA GLN A 129 17.45 11.83 -11.93
C GLN A 129 18.96 12.09 -11.94
N ALA A 130 19.55 11.94 -13.14
CA ALA A 130 20.93 12.32 -13.30
C ALA A 130 21.08 13.83 -13.12
N ARG A 131 22.23 14.25 -12.59
CA ARG A 131 22.52 15.66 -12.37
C ARG A 131 22.57 16.41 -13.69
N GLY A 132 21.88 17.54 -13.76
CA GLY A 132 21.82 18.34 -14.97
C GLY A 132 20.60 18.08 -15.85
N GLU A 133 19.76 17.15 -15.46
CA GLU A 133 18.50 16.88 -16.18
C GLU A 133 17.37 17.73 -15.64
#